data_3091d21b0e2aff63437bb678f32113f7
#
_entry.id   3091d21b0e2aff63437bb678f32113f7
#
_cell.length_a   1.000
_cell.length_b   1.000
_cell.length_c   1.000
_cell.angle_alpha   90.00
_cell.angle_beta   90.00
_cell.angle_gamma   90.00
#
_symmetry.space_group_name_H-M   'P 1'
#
loop_
_entity.id
_entity.type
_entity.pdbx_description
1 polymer ?
#
loop_
_entity_poly.entity_id
_entity_poly.type
_entity_poly.pdbx_seq_one_letter_code
_entity_poly.pdbx_strand_id
1 'polypeptide(L)'
;MAHVTKSIDELVAENAGIDRQETFDKLWALNTELFEKVRDRLELTLDPSCEGLMPYSGKDGAAGYLSAWVGPKVDWLIFSWTGNPKASFTNMHLTINLAGNIDVPHFGYALGTTPDLFFYQDYMPRKDLWTNPEYAEKYLGGDSNDAYVAMERNENFHHFISRHMYTRVAQSPCSLVYSADVTDENIEELRKVSHEQLDRWLDWVDQAEPIPPSEAKLLAARDLQIRKTITQGDPANIVVENLFGKELADRLVSSLWGENRQLPRPV
;
A
#
# COMPACT_ATOMS: atom_id res chain seq x y z
N MET A 1 1.19 10.23 -24.14
CA MET A 1 0.66 9.49 -22.97
C MET A 1 -0.37 10.36 -22.29
N ALA A 2 -1.55 9.85 -22.00
CA ALA A 2 -2.54 10.56 -21.20
C ALA A 2 -2.16 10.38 -19.71
N HIS A 3 -2.09 11.47 -18.98
CA HIS A 3 -1.94 11.44 -17.52
C HIS A 3 -3.31 11.67 -16.88
N VAL A 4 -3.62 10.93 -15.83
CA VAL A 4 -4.81 11.17 -15.01
C VAL A 4 -4.40 12.02 -13.81
N THR A 5 -4.87 13.28 -13.77
CA THR A 5 -4.58 14.22 -12.68
C THR A 5 -5.86 14.57 -11.94
N LYS A 6 -6.18 13.78 -10.91
CA LYS A 6 -7.40 13.91 -10.10
C LYS A 6 -7.12 13.67 -8.63
N SER A 7 -8.05 14.08 -7.78
CA SER A 7 -8.11 13.62 -6.40
C SER A 7 -8.98 12.37 -6.30
N ILE A 8 -8.82 11.59 -5.24
CA ILE A 8 -9.58 10.35 -5.03
C ILE A 8 -11.10 10.63 -4.87
N ASP A 9 -11.45 11.72 -4.20
CA ASP A 9 -12.83 12.16 -4.02
C ASP A 9 -13.49 12.58 -5.33
N GLU A 10 -12.76 13.23 -6.25
CA GLU A 10 -13.23 13.53 -7.61
C GLU A 10 -13.52 12.24 -8.39
N LEU A 11 -12.63 11.24 -8.32
CA LEU A 11 -12.82 9.95 -8.99
C LEU A 11 -14.05 9.21 -8.46
N VAL A 12 -14.22 9.17 -7.15
CA VAL A 12 -15.38 8.51 -6.52
C VAL A 12 -16.68 9.21 -6.86
N ALA A 13 -16.70 10.54 -6.91
CA ALA A 13 -17.90 11.33 -7.21
C ALA A 13 -18.35 11.19 -8.69
N GLU A 14 -17.41 11.04 -9.62
CA GLU A 14 -17.72 10.95 -11.05
C GLU A 14 -18.32 9.61 -11.47
N ASN A 15 -18.16 8.55 -10.70
CA ASN A 15 -18.29 7.18 -11.17
C ASN A 15 -19.22 6.30 -10.34
N ALA A 16 -20.19 6.87 -9.66
CA ALA A 16 -21.15 6.11 -8.86
C ALA A 16 -21.97 5.13 -9.72
N GLY A 17 -22.02 3.87 -9.32
CA GLY A 17 -23.02 2.91 -9.80
C GLY A 17 -22.57 1.86 -10.82
N ILE A 18 -21.29 1.74 -11.13
CA ILE A 18 -20.79 0.63 -11.98
C ILE A 18 -20.48 -0.57 -11.06
N ASP A 19 -21.13 -1.72 -11.32
CA ASP A 19 -20.83 -2.96 -10.61
C ASP A 19 -19.46 -3.50 -11.03
N ARG A 20 -18.56 -3.59 -10.05
CA ARG A 20 -17.17 -4.10 -10.18
C ARG A 20 -16.93 -5.34 -9.32
N GLN A 21 -17.98 -6.07 -8.94
CA GLN A 21 -17.83 -7.23 -8.05
C GLN A 21 -16.86 -8.29 -8.62
N GLU A 22 -16.98 -8.63 -9.89
CA GLU A 22 -16.08 -9.61 -10.53
C GLU A 22 -14.62 -9.12 -10.53
N THR A 23 -14.41 -7.85 -10.83
CA THR A 23 -13.08 -7.23 -10.77
C THR A 23 -12.53 -7.25 -9.36
N PHE A 24 -13.36 -6.89 -8.37
CA PHE A 24 -12.99 -6.95 -6.96
C PHE A 24 -12.53 -8.34 -6.55
N ASP A 25 -13.25 -9.38 -6.93
CA ASP A 25 -12.91 -10.76 -6.59
C ASP A 25 -11.54 -11.16 -7.15
N LYS A 26 -11.23 -10.78 -8.39
CA LYS A 26 -9.91 -11.00 -9.03
C LYS A 26 -8.78 -10.25 -8.34
N LEU A 27 -8.99 -8.97 -8.02
CA LEU A 27 -8.00 -8.14 -7.35
C LEU A 27 -7.78 -8.55 -5.89
N TRP A 28 -8.85 -8.94 -5.18
CA TRP A 28 -8.73 -9.46 -3.82
C TRP A 28 -7.99 -10.81 -3.77
N ALA A 29 -8.22 -11.67 -4.75
CA ALA A 29 -7.43 -12.90 -4.90
C ALA A 29 -5.94 -12.59 -5.08
N LEU A 30 -5.58 -11.64 -5.97
CA LEU A 30 -4.20 -11.19 -6.15
C LEU A 30 -3.60 -10.63 -4.83
N ASN A 31 -4.32 -9.73 -4.15
CA ASN A 31 -3.85 -9.17 -2.89
C ASN A 31 -3.63 -10.25 -1.81
N THR A 32 -4.48 -11.27 -1.81
CA THR A 32 -4.38 -12.42 -0.89
C THR A 32 -3.17 -13.30 -1.22
N GLU A 33 -2.92 -13.59 -2.49
CA GLU A 33 -1.72 -14.35 -2.93
C GLU A 33 -0.42 -13.66 -2.47
N LEU A 34 -0.34 -12.33 -2.66
CA LEU A 34 0.81 -11.56 -2.22
C LEU A 34 0.96 -11.59 -0.69
N PHE A 35 -0.15 -11.40 0.02
CA PHE A 35 -0.16 -11.46 1.49
C PHE A 35 0.29 -12.82 2.03
N GLU A 36 -0.23 -13.92 1.48
CA GLU A 36 0.14 -15.27 1.92
C GLU A 36 1.63 -15.53 1.72
N LYS A 37 2.20 -15.12 0.58
CA LYS A 37 3.63 -15.21 0.30
C LYS A 37 4.46 -14.45 1.36
N VAL A 38 4.05 -13.24 1.73
CA VAL A 38 4.72 -12.43 2.76
C VAL A 38 4.57 -13.06 4.14
N ARG A 39 3.34 -13.47 4.50
CA ARG A 39 3.04 -14.08 5.81
C ARG A 39 3.92 -15.28 6.10
N ASP A 40 4.01 -16.18 5.13
CA ASP A 40 4.72 -17.44 5.29
C ASP A 40 6.25 -17.23 5.30
N ARG A 41 6.76 -16.27 4.50
CA ARG A 41 8.21 -15.99 4.42
C ARG A 41 8.75 -15.14 5.58
N LEU A 42 7.92 -14.26 6.17
CA LEU A 42 8.36 -13.34 7.23
C LEU A 42 7.82 -13.71 8.63
N GLU A 43 7.29 -14.91 8.82
CA GLU A 43 6.83 -15.46 10.11
C GLU A 43 5.86 -14.51 10.83
N LEU A 44 4.81 -14.06 10.13
CA LEU A 44 3.89 -13.05 10.65
C LEU A 44 2.90 -13.60 11.67
N THR A 45 2.64 -12.81 12.71
CA THR A 45 1.63 -13.02 13.73
C THR A 45 0.57 -11.93 13.66
N LEU A 46 -0.71 -12.30 13.75
CA LEU A 46 -1.83 -11.37 13.79
C LEU A 46 -1.79 -10.53 15.07
N ASP A 47 -1.84 -9.20 14.93
CA ASP A 47 -2.02 -8.29 16.08
C ASP A 47 -3.51 -8.17 16.43
N PRO A 48 -3.93 -8.41 17.69
CA PRO A 48 -5.33 -8.40 18.06
C PRO A 48 -6.01 -7.02 18.04
N SER A 49 -5.25 -5.93 17.87
CA SER A 49 -5.79 -4.55 17.91
C SER A 49 -6.85 -4.26 16.86
N CYS A 50 -6.88 -5.05 15.77
CA CYS A 50 -7.85 -4.94 14.70
C CYS A 50 -9.06 -5.88 14.86
N GLU A 51 -9.23 -6.55 16.00
CA GLU A 51 -10.42 -7.34 16.30
C GLU A 51 -11.69 -6.48 16.15
N GLY A 52 -12.71 -7.01 15.44
CA GLY A 52 -13.91 -6.25 15.08
C GLY A 52 -13.77 -5.34 13.82
N LEU A 53 -12.61 -5.40 13.12
CA LEU A 53 -12.44 -4.85 11.77
C LEU A 53 -12.27 -5.94 10.70
N MET A 54 -12.56 -7.20 11.05
CA MET A 54 -12.38 -8.38 10.20
C MET A 54 -13.66 -9.24 10.11
N PRO A 55 -14.77 -8.82 9.40
CA PRO A 55 -14.97 -7.62 8.58
C PRO A 55 -15.64 -6.46 9.32
N TYR A 56 -15.87 -5.35 8.62
CA TYR A 56 -16.70 -4.23 9.05
C TYR A 56 -17.66 -3.78 7.94
N SER A 57 -18.69 -3.01 8.29
CA SER A 57 -19.73 -2.53 7.36
C SER A 57 -20.02 -1.05 7.56
N GLY A 58 -20.43 -0.40 6.48
CA GLY A 58 -20.81 1.01 6.43
C GLY A 58 -22.18 1.26 5.83
N LYS A 59 -22.38 2.44 5.27
CA LYS A 59 -23.63 2.87 4.63
C LYS A 59 -23.73 2.31 3.20
N ASP A 60 -24.94 2.18 2.69
CA ASP A 60 -25.25 1.94 1.28
C ASP A 60 -24.50 0.73 0.66
N GLY A 61 -24.24 -0.29 1.45
CA GLY A 61 -23.51 -1.48 1.01
C GLY A 61 -21.98 -1.35 1.04
N ALA A 62 -21.45 -0.26 1.58
CA ALA A 62 -20.04 -0.15 1.85
C ALA A 62 -19.61 -1.18 2.90
N ALA A 63 -18.46 -1.79 2.69
CA ALA A 63 -17.90 -2.79 3.59
C ALA A 63 -16.37 -2.78 3.52
N GLY A 64 -15.73 -3.55 4.38
CA GLY A 64 -14.30 -3.73 4.36
C GLY A 64 -13.80 -4.81 5.28
N TYR A 65 -12.51 -5.02 5.23
CA TYR A 65 -11.75 -5.91 6.08
C TYR A 65 -10.40 -5.27 6.38
N LEU A 66 -9.97 -5.26 7.63
CA LEU A 66 -8.66 -4.77 8.01
C LEU A 66 -8.05 -5.67 9.07
N SER A 67 -6.90 -6.24 8.78
CA SER A 67 -6.06 -6.96 9.72
C SER A 67 -4.65 -6.38 9.76
N ALA A 68 -4.04 -6.43 10.94
CA ALA A 68 -2.68 -5.96 11.16
C ALA A 68 -1.79 -7.11 11.62
N TRP A 69 -0.56 -7.15 11.12
CA TRP A 69 0.38 -8.24 11.35
C TRP A 69 1.76 -7.71 11.73
N VAL A 70 2.47 -8.50 12.51
CA VAL A 70 3.80 -8.19 13.00
C VAL A 70 4.71 -9.41 12.85
N GLY A 71 6.03 -9.19 12.81
CA GLY A 71 7.01 -10.29 12.71
C GLY A 71 8.42 -9.85 13.11
N PRO A 72 9.39 -10.74 13.10
CA PRO A 72 10.76 -10.42 13.51
C PRO A 72 11.43 -9.29 12.70
N LYS A 73 11.11 -9.20 11.41
CA LYS A 73 11.58 -8.14 10.49
C LYS A 73 10.47 -7.13 10.13
N VAL A 74 9.23 -7.32 10.62
CA VAL A 74 8.06 -6.49 10.27
C VAL A 74 7.55 -5.79 11.52
N ASP A 75 7.64 -4.45 11.51
CA ASP A 75 7.03 -3.64 12.58
C ASP A 75 5.52 -3.60 12.44
N TRP A 76 4.99 -3.37 11.23
CA TRP A 76 3.55 -3.26 11.00
C TRP A 76 3.19 -3.56 9.56
N LEU A 77 2.39 -4.57 9.33
CA LEU A 77 1.81 -4.87 8.04
C LEU A 77 0.31 -4.71 8.12
N ILE A 78 -0.27 -4.01 7.15
CA ILE A 78 -1.71 -3.91 6.94
C ILE A 78 -2.10 -4.74 5.73
N PHE A 79 -3.06 -5.63 5.93
CA PHE A 79 -3.76 -6.34 4.87
C PHE A 79 -5.25 -5.99 4.96
N SER A 80 -5.75 -5.29 3.95
CA SER A 80 -7.09 -4.70 4.03
C SER A 80 -7.76 -4.50 2.67
N TRP A 81 -9.07 -4.34 2.70
CA TRP A 81 -9.83 -3.70 1.64
C TRP A 81 -10.92 -2.81 2.23
N THR A 82 -11.38 -1.83 1.47
CA THR A 82 -12.48 -0.94 1.81
C THR A 82 -13.22 -0.50 0.54
N GLY A 83 -14.51 -0.24 0.63
CA GLY A 83 -15.29 0.33 -0.46
C GLY A 83 -16.66 -0.32 -0.65
N ASN A 84 -17.20 -0.19 -1.87
CA ASN A 84 -18.41 -0.86 -2.32
C ASN A 84 -18.21 -1.39 -3.74
N PRO A 85 -17.91 -2.69 -3.92
CA PRO A 85 -17.68 -3.27 -5.24
C PRO A 85 -18.84 -3.07 -6.22
N LYS A 86 -20.09 -3.00 -5.72
CA LYS A 86 -21.29 -2.77 -6.55
C LYS A 86 -21.51 -1.30 -6.91
N ALA A 87 -20.68 -0.40 -6.40
CA ALA A 87 -20.75 1.04 -6.65
C ALA A 87 -19.40 1.63 -7.08
N SER A 88 -18.60 0.86 -7.79
CA SER A 88 -17.35 1.22 -8.45
C SER A 88 -16.13 1.41 -7.58
N PHE A 89 -16.26 1.86 -6.34
CA PHE A 89 -15.11 2.19 -5.50
C PHE A 89 -14.67 1.01 -4.65
N THR A 90 -13.44 0.54 -4.88
CA THR A 90 -12.74 -0.39 -3.98
C THR A 90 -11.28 0.02 -3.84
N ASN A 91 -10.72 -0.16 -2.65
CA ASN A 91 -9.31 0.05 -2.40
C ASN A 91 -8.78 -1.06 -1.47
N MET A 92 -7.70 -1.69 -1.87
CA MET A 92 -7.04 -2.79 -1.17
C MET A 92 -5.62 -2.38 -0.82
N HIS A 93 -5.14 -2.79 0.35
CA HIS A 93 -3.77 -2.50 0.78
C HIS A 93 -3.04 -3.76 1.20
N LEU A 94 -1.76 -3.80 0.84
CA LEU A 94 -0.74 -4.64 1.43
C LEU A 94 0.47 -3.75 1.72
N THR A 95 0.41 -2.98 2.81
CA THR A 95 1.48 -2.06 3.17
C THR A 95 2.33 -2.65 4.28
N ILE A 96 3.63 -2.79 4.04
CA ILE A 96 4.57 -3.47 4.92
C ILE A 96 5.62 -2.49 5.42
N ASN A 97 5.55 -2.18 6.71
CA ASN A 97 6.54 -1.37 7.39
C ASN A 97 7.51 -2.30 8.13
N LEU A 98 8.76 -2.30 7.71
CA LEU A 98 9.81 -3.12 8.32
C LEU A 98 10.23 -2.61 9.68
N ALA A 99 10.76 -3.50 10.49
CA ALA A 99 11.37 -3.20 11.78
C ALA A 99 12.65 -2.35 11.62
N GLY A 100 13.08 -1.70 12.70
CA GLY A 100 14.25 -0.84 12.67
C GLY A 100 15.60 -1.58 12.55
N ASN A 101 15.62 -2.89 12.73
CA ASN A 101 16.83 -3.70 12.72
C ASN A 101 17.46 -3.93 11.33
N ILE A 102 16.77 -3.61 10.27
CA ILE A 102 17.26 -3.63 8.87
C ILE A 102 16.89 -2.33 8.17
N ASP A 103 17.61 -1.92 7.14
CA ASP A 103 17.39 -0.65 6.43
C ASP A 103 16.79 -0.79 5.02
N VAL A 104 16.32 -1.98 4.64
CA VAL A 104 15.59 -2.21 3.39
C VAL A 104 14.37 -1.26 3.30
N PRO A 105 14.01 -0.70 2.13
CA PRO A 105 12.81 0.11 1.98
C PRO A 105 11.56 -0.60 2.48
N HIS A 106 10.57 0.15 2.96
CA HIS A 106 9.23 -0.41 3.17
C HIS A 106 8.58 -0.79 1.84
N PHE A 107 7.56 -1.64 1.88
CA PHE A 107 6.78 -2.00 0.71
C PHE A 107 5.39 -1.38 0.80
N GLY A 108 5.09 -0.46 -0.11
CA GLY A 108 3.78 0.13 -0.28
C GLY A 108 3.05 -0.53 -1.43
N TYR A 109 1.82 -0.98 -1.20
CA TYR A 109 1.01 -1.60 -2.23
C TYR A 109 -0.47 -1.29 -2.00
N ALA A 110 -1.12 -0.81 -3.06
CA ALA A 110 -2.56 -0.63 -3.10
C ALA A 110 -3.09 -0.88 -4.51
N LEU A 111 -4.25 -1.49 -4.60
CA LEU A 111 -4.96 -1.68 -5.87
C LEU A 111 -6.47 -1.63 -5.63
N GLY A 112 -7.21 -1.39 -6.69
CA GLY A 112 -8.67 -1.33 -6.60
C GLY A 112 -9.30 -0.78 -7.87
N THR A 113 -10.50 -0.24 -7.72
CA THR A 113 -11.26 0.38 -8.80
C THR A 113 -11.78 1.76 -8.41
N THR A 114 -11.81 2.72 -9.40
CA THR A 114 -12.29 4.11 -9.20
C THR A 114 -12.91 4.78 -10.44
N PRO A 115 -13.74 4.19 -11.28
CA PRO A 115 -14.16 2.81 -11.56
C PRO A 115 -13.17 2.01 -12.39
N ASP A 116 -12.17 2.68 -12.98
CA ASP A 116 -11.07 2.04 -13.70
C ASP A 116 -10.11 1.39 -12.69
N LEU A 117 -9.25 0.53 -13.17
CA LEU A 117 -8.21 -0.04 -12.33
C LEU A 117 -7.33 1.09 -11.76
N PHE A 118 -7.05 0.98 -10.49
CA PHE A 118 -6.05 1.79 -9.79
C PHE A 118 -4.98 0.87 -9.23
N PHE A 119 -3.72 1.25 -9.41
CA PHE A 119 -2.57 0.51 -8.96
C PHE A 119 -1.53 1.45 -8.37
N TYR A 120 -1.02 1.09 -7.20
CA TYR A 120 0.12 1.71 -6.55
C TYR A 120 1.04 0.63 -6.01
N GLN A 121 2.34 0.73 -6.34
CA GLN A 121 3.38 -0.06 -5.72
C GLN A 121 4.63 0.81 -5.56
N ASP A 122 5.29 0.71 -4.41
CA ASP A 122 6.47 1.51 -4.13
C ASP A 122 7.42 0.82 -3.14
N TYR A 123 8.69 1.03 -3.36
CA TYR A 123 9.75 0.79 -2.39
C TYR A 123 10.00 2.09 -1.62
N MET A 124 9.27 2.27 -0.51
CA MET A 124 9.29 3.52 0.26
C MET A 124 10.62 3.70 1.00
N PRO A 125 11.44 4.71 0.64
CA PRO A 125 12.80 4.86 1.17
C PRO A 125 12.82 5.17 2.66
N ARG A 126 13.77 4.57 3.36
CA ARG A 126 13.99 4.79 4.80
C ARG A 126 15.20 5.67 5.08
N LYS A 127 15.91 6.08 4.05
CA LYS A 127 17.05 7.03 4.09
C LYS A 127 16.80 8.19 3.13
N ASP A 128 17.42 9.30 3.39
CA ASP A 128 17.46 10.42 2.45
C ASP A 128 18.30 10.02 1.23
N LEU A 129 17.70 10.08 0.03
CA LEU A 129 18.31 9.57 -1.19
C LEU A 129 19.49 10.41 -1.68
N TRP A 130 19.49 11.71 -1.37
CA TRP A 130 20.57 12.61 -1.80
C TRP A 130 21.84 12.42 -0.97
N THR A 131 21.69 12.13 0.31
CA THR A 131 22.82 11.92 1.23
C THR A 131 23.25 10.46 1.32
N ASN A 132 22.50 9.53 0.71
CA ASN A 132 22.78 8.09 0.66
C ASN A 132 22.68 7.54 -0.77
N PRO A 133 23.54 7.97 -1.71
CA PRO A 133 23.43 7.57 -3.11
C PRO A 133 23.58 6.06 -3.35
N GLU A 134 24.39 5.37 -2.54
CA GLU A 134 24.54 3.91 -2.63
C GLU A 134 23.25 3.18 -2.25
N TYR A 135 22.50 3.70 -1.28
CA TYR A 135 21.17 3.19 -0.92
C TYR A 135 20.17 3.40 -2.06
N ALA A 136 20.18 4.60 -2.65
CA ALA A 136 19.33 4.91 -3.78
C ALA A 136 19.62 3.99 -4.97
N GLU A 137 20.88 3.81 -5.35
CA GLU A 137 21.28 2.92 -6.45
C GLU A 137 20.91 1.46 -6.17
N LYS A 138 21.14 0.97 -4.94
CA LYS A 138 20.85 -0.41 -4.56
C LYS A 138 19.37 -0.79 -4.70
N TYR A 139 18.46 0.10 -4.28
CA TYR A 139 17.04 -0.23 -4.16
C TYR A 139 16.15 0.42 -5.23
N LEU A 140 16.56 1.54 -5.81
CA LEU A 140 15.78 2.27 -6.81
C LEU A 140 16.46 2.31 -8.19
N GLY A 141 17.75 1.97 -8.27
CA GLY A 141 18.46 1.78 -9.55
C GLY A 141 18.17 0.42 -10.19
N GLY A 142 18.86 0.12 -11.29
CA GLY A 142 18.80 -1.15 -12.00
C GLY A 142 17.37 -1.62 -12.30
N ASP A 143 17.06 -2.87 -11.92
CA ASP A 143 15.77 -3.50 -12.20
C ASP A 143 14.54 -2.74 -11.66
N SER A 144 14.68 -1.94 -10.59
CA SER A 144 13.58 -1.12 -10.07
C SER A 144 13.28 0.04 -11.00
N ASN A 145 14.31 0.74 -11.46
CA ASN A 145 14.18 1.79 -12.45
C ASN A 145 13.71 1.25 -13.82
N ASP A 146 14.20 0.08 -14.23
CA ASP A 146 13.81 -0.55 -15.50
C ASP A 146 12.32 -0.94 -15.48
N ALA A 147 11.80 -1.43 -14.35
CA ALA A 147 10.38 -1.69 -14.17
C ALA A 147 9.54 -0.40 -14.25
N TYR A 148 9.99 0.69 -13.61
CA TYR A 148 9.35 1.99 -13.73
C TYR A 148 9.30 2.45 -15.19
N VAL A 149 10.42 2.42 -15.90
CA VAL A 149 10.50 2.82 -17.31
C VAL A 149 9.65 1.91 -18.22
N ALA A 150 9.55 0.62 -17.92
CA ALA A 150 8.70 -0.31 -18.66
C ALA A 150 7.22 0.04 -18.51
N MET A 151 6.77 0.34 -17.28
CA MET A 151 5.40 0.76 -17.03
C MET A 151 5.07 2.12 -17.66
N GLU A 152 5.98 3.09 -17.64
CA GLU A 152 5.82 4.39 -18.32
C GLU A 152 5.66 4.24 -19.85
N ARG A 153 6.19 3.17 -20.43
CA ARG A 153 6.08 2.88 -21.88
C ARG A 153 4.88 2.01 -22.25
N ASN A 154 4.20 1.44 -21.27
CA ASN A 154 3.02 0.61 -21.50
C ASN A 154 1.81 1.50 -21.81
N GLU A 155 1.30 1.45 -23.04
CA GLU A 155 0.23 2.32 -23.51
C GLU A 155 -1.13 2.01 -22.85
N ASN A 156 -1.28 0.84 -22.24
CA ASN A 156 -2.51 0.45 -21.53
C ASN A 156 -2.59 1.04 -20.11
N PHE A 157 -1.48 1.56 -19.59
CA PHE A 157 -1.41 2.13 -18.24
C PHE A 157 -1.14 3.62 -18.31
N HIS A 158 -1.94 4.38 -17.57
CA HIS A 158 -1.86 5.84 -17.55
C HIS A 158 -1.36 6.29 -16.19
N HIS A 159 -0.23 6.99 -16.16
CA HIS A 159 0.34 7.50 -14.92
C HIS A 159 -0.70 8.33 -14.16
N PHE A 160 -1.02 7.94 -12.94
CA PHE A 160 -1.92 8.66 -12.06
C PHE A 160 -1.15 9.65 -11.20
N ILE A 161 -1.45 10.93 -11.37
CA ILE A 161 -0.82 12.01 -10.61
C ILE A 161 -1.83 12.57 -9.62
N SER A 162 -1.67 12.28 -8.33
CA SER A 162 -2.52 12.86 -7.29
C SER A 162 -2.43 14.39 -7.30
N ARG A 163 -3.58 15.07 -7.24
CA ARG A 163 -3.61 16.54 -7.03
C ARG A 163 -3.09 16.96 -5.66
N HIS A 164 -3.13 16.07 -4.68
CA HIS A 164 -2.65 16.34 -3.34
C HIS A 164 -1.12 16.19 -3.27
N MET A 165 -0.43 17.28 -2.99
CA MET A 165 1.02 17.31 -2.80
C MET A 165 1.49 16.30 -1.75
N TYR A 166 0.70 16.11 -0.73
CA TYR A 166 0.96 15.21 0.37
C TYR A 166 1.16 13.74 -0.07
N THR A 167 0.28 13.26 -0.97
CA THR A 167 0.41 11.92 -1.56
C THR A 167 1.71 11.78 -2.37
N ARG A 168 2.04 12.82 -3.17
CA ARG A 168 3.25 12.79 -4.01
C ARG A 168 4.55 12.83 -3.22
N VAL A 169 4.56 13.50 -2.06
CA VAL A 169 5.74 13.57 -1.18
C VAL A 169 6.10 12.19 -0.59
N ALA A 170 5.11 11.31 -0.43
CA ALA A 170 5.33 9.97 0.10
C ALA A 170 5.85 8.96 -0.93
N GLN A 171 5.91 9.34 -2.21
CA GLN A 171 6.31 8.46 -3.31
C GLN A 171 7.81 8.52 -3.56
N SER A 172 8.42 7.36 -3.86
CA SER A 172 9.79 7.28 -4.35
C SER A 172 9.88 7.68 -5.83
N PRO A 173 11.09 7.94 -6.36
CA PRO A 173 11.29 8.19 -7.79
C PRO A 173 10.86 7.05 -8.71
N CYS A 174 10.78 5.81 -8.20
CA CYS A 174 10.40 4.62 -8.96
C CYS A 174 9.04 4.07 -8.55
N SER A 175 8.18 4.88 -7.93
CA SER A 175 6.83 4.47 -7.56
C SER A 175 5.98 4.20 -8.80
N LEU A 176 5.32 3.05 -8.85
CA LEU A 176 4.37 2.68 -9.89
C LEU A 176 2.98 3.15 -9.45
N VAL A 177 2.45 4.17 -10.10
CA VAL A 177 1.13 4.75 -9.76
C VAL A 177 0.34 4.94 -11.04
N TYR A 178 -0.57 4.01 -11.33
CA TYR A 178 -1.24 3.96 -12.63
C TYR A 178 -2.74 3.74 -12.51
N SER A 179 -3.45 4.18 -13.54
CA SER A 179 -4.81 3.82 -13.85
C SER A 179 -4.85 3.09 -15.18
N ALA A 180 -5.78 2.15 -15.36
CA ALA A 180 -5.97 1.41 -16.59
C ALA A 180 -7.42 0.97 -16.76
N ASP A 181 -7.82 0.66 -17.99
CA ASP A 181 -9.13 0.07 -18.26
C ASP A 181 -9.26 -1.29 -17.55
N VAL A 182 -10.49 -1.61 -17.10
CA VAL A 182 -10.80 -2.90 -16.48
C VAL A 182 -10.91 -3.97 -17.56
N THR A 183 -9.79 -4.66 -17.81
CA THR A 183 -9.71 -5.82 -18.71
C THR A 183 -8.94 -6.95 -18.04
N ASP A 184 -9.19 -8.19 -18.44
CA ASP A 184 -8.44 -9.35 -17.93
C ASP A 184 -6.95 -9.25 -18.24
N GLU A 185 -6.58 -8.72 -19.41
CA GLU A 185 -5.20 -8.51 -19.83
C GLU A 185 -4.47 -7.55 -18.88
N ASN A 186 -5.10 -6.41 -18.54
CA ASN A 186 -4.51 -5.44 -17.61
C ASN A 186 -4.41 -6.00 -16.18
N ILE A 187 -5.39 -6.80 -15.75
CA ILE A 187 -5.34 -7.47 -14.43
C ILE A 187 -4.19 -8.49 -14.37
N GLU A 188 -3.97 -9.27 -15.44
CA GLU A 188 -2.87 -10.23 -15.49
C GLU A 188 -1.50 -9.53 -15.58
N GLU A 189 -1.38 -8.39 -16.27
CA GLU A 189 -0.15 -7.60 -16.25
C GLU A 189 0.12 -7.02 -14.85
N LEU A 190 -0.91 -6.52 -14.16
CA LEU A 190 -0.77 -6.10 -12.76
C LEU A 190 -0.35 -7.26 -11.85
N ARG A 191 -0.92 -8.46 -12.04
CA ARG A 191 -0.52 -9.66 -11.29
C ARG A 191 0.96 -9.96 -11.47
N LYS A 192 1.43 -10.00 -12.70
CA LYS A 192 2.83 -10.25 -13.04
C LYS A 192 3.75 -9.23 -12.39
N VAL A 193 3.51 -7.94 -12.61
CA VAL A 193 4.30 -6.85 -12.05
C VAL A 193 4.31 -6.90 -10.52
N SER A 194 3.16 -7.14 -9.89
CA SER A 194 3.04 -7.22 -8.43
C SER A 194 3.90 -8.34 -7.84
N HIS A 195 3.87 -9.52 -8.44
CA HIS A 195 4.69 -10.65 -7.99
C HIS A 195 6.18 -10.39 -8.20
N GLU A 196 6.60 -9.88 -9.36
CA GLU A 196 8.00 -9.55 -9.65
C GLU A 196 8.56 -8.52 -8.65
N GLN A 197 7.78 -7.46 -8.37
CA GLN A 197 8.19 -6.43 -7.43
C GLN A 197 8.25 -6.95 -5.99
N LEU A 198 7.26 -7.75 -5.57
CA LEU A 198 7.26 -8.33 -4.23
C LEU A 198 8.40 -9.35 -4.05
N ASP A 199 8.66 -10.20 -5.03
CA ASP A 199 9.73 -11.19 -4.95
C ASP A 199 11.11 -10.52 -4.83
N ARG A 200 11.37 -9.49 -5.62
CA ARG A 200 12.59 -8.67 -5.51
C ARG A 200 12.75 -8.08 -4.12
N TRP A 201 11.67 -7.50 -3.58
CA TRP A 201 11.68 -6.90 -2.24
C TRP A 201 11.92 -7.95 -1.15
N LEU A 202 11.29 -9.11 -1.24
CA LEU A 202 11.50 -10.22 -0.29
C LEU A 202 12.95 -10.73 -0.32
N ASP A 203 13.57 -10.79 -1.49
CA ASP A 203 14.98 -11.16 -1.61
C ASP A 203 15.91 -10.14 -0.92
N TRP A 204 15.60 -8.83 -1.00
CA TRP A 204 16.34 -7.83 -0.24
C TRP A 204 16.16 -8.00 1.26
N VAL A 205 14.95 -8.30 1.73
CA VAL A 205 14.66 -8.51 3.16
C VAL A 205 15.40 -9.76 3.69
N ASP A 206 15.47 -10.83 2.89
CA ASP A 206 16.18 -12.06 3.29
C ASP A 206 17.70 -11.85 3.37
N GLN A 207 18.26 -11.09 2.43
CA GLN A 207 19.70 -10.79 2.36
C GLN A 207 20.13 -9.63 3.26
N ALA A 208 19.17 -8.98 3.94
CA ALA A 208 19.48 -7.80 4.74
C ALA A 208 20.31 -8.16 5.99
N GLU A 209 21.41 -7.45 6.16
CA GLU A 209 22.22 -7.50 7.37
C GLU A 209 21.63 -6.58 8.45
N PRO A 210 21.67 -7.00 9.72
CA PRO A 210 21.23 -6.15 10.82
C PRO A 210 22.07 -4.86 10.93
N ILE A 211 21.40 -3.74 11.16
CA ILE A 211 22.08 -2.47 11.44
C ILE A 211 22.35 -2.31 12.95
N PRO A 212 23.29 -1.42 13.35
CA PRO A 212 23.62 -1.20 14.77
C PRO A 212 22.38 -0.84 15.62
N PRO A 213 22.24 -1.34 16.85
CA PRO A 213 21.03 -1.09 17.68
C PRO A 213 20.72 0.39 17.94
N SER A 214 21.75 1.26 18.01
CA SER A 214 21.56 2.70 18.15
C SER A 214 20.90 3.33 16.93
N GLU A 215 21.27 2.90 15.73
CA GLU A 215 20.69 3.35 14.47
C GLU A 215 19.29 2.75 14.27
N ALA A 216 19.13 1.47 14.60
CA ALA A 216 17.84 0.76 14.53
C ALA A 216 16.73 1.47 15.31
N LYS A 217 17.05 1.94 16.53
CA LYS A 217 16.10 2.69 17.36
C LYS A 217 15.68 4.03 16.73
N LEU A 218 16.63 4.76 16.16
CA LEU A 218 16.36 6.04 15.51
C LEU A 218 15.54 5.85 14.23
N LEU A 219 15.88 4.82 13.45
CA LEU A 219 15.16 4.46 12.23
C LEU A 219 13.70 4.08 12.55
N ALA A 220 13.48 3.20 13.52
CA ALA A 220 12.14 2.80 13.94
C ALA A 220 11.29 3.98 14.42
N ALA A 221 11.86 4.91 15.17
CA ALA A 221 11.15 6.11 15.64
C ALA A 221 10.77 7.04 14.48
N ARG A 222 11.69 7.26 13.52
CA ARG A 222 11.44 8.03 12.31
C ARG A 222 10.33 7.40 11.46
N ASP A 223 10.41 6.11 11.21
CA ASP A 223 9.44 5.39 10.37
C ASP A 223 8.04 5.41 10.98
N LEU A 224 7.90 5.24 12.28
CA LEU A 224 6.63 5.37 12.97
C LEU A 224 6.03 6.77 12.81
N GLN A 225 6.86 7.82 12.95
CA GLN A 225 6.41 9.19 12.75
C GLN A 225 5.97 9.45 11.31
N ILE A 226 6.71 8.97 10.32
CA ILE A 226 6.36 9.09 8.89
C ILE A 226 5.04 8.38 8.61
N ARG A 227 4.92 7.10 9.03
CA ARG A 227 3.71 6.30 8.86
C ARG A 227 2.48 6.99 9.44
N LYS A 228 2.58 7.48 10.68
CA LYS A 228 1.51 8.25 11.32
C LYS A 228 1.14 9.49 10.52
N THR A 229 2.15 10.25 10.10
CA THR A 229 1.96 11.51 9.36
C THR A 229 1.27 11.24 8.01
N ILE A 230 1.71 10.26 7.25
CA ILE A 230 1.11 9.88 5.96
C ILE A 230 -0.34 9.44 6.17
N THR A 231 -0.59 8.52 7.10
CA THR A 231 -1.93 7.97 7.32
C THR A 231 -2.93 9.01 7.78
N GLN A 232 -2.54 9.89 8.70
CA GLN A 232 -3.41 10.96 9.19
C GLN A 232 -3.68 12.07 8.17
N GLY A 233 -2.72 12.30 7.27
CA GLY A 233 -2.81 13.32 6.23
C GLY A 233 -3.40 12.82 4.90
N ASP A 234 -3.76 11.54 4.79
CA ASP A 234 -4.27 10.99 3.54
C ASP A 234 -5.63 11.62 3.16
N PRO A 235 -5.74 12.25 1.98
CA PRO A 235 -6.99 12.83 1.52
C PRO A 235 -8.12 11.80 1.34
N ALA A 236 -7.80 10.52 1.15
CA ALA A 236 -8.79 9.44 1.06
C ALA A 236 -9.58 9.24 2.36
N ASN A 237 -9.10 9.74 3.51
CA ASN A 237 -9.81 9.66 4.78
C ASN A 237 -11.21 10.31 4.72
N ILE A 238 -11.40 11.33 3.89
CA ILE A 238 -12.72 11.96 3.67
C ILE A 238 -13.71 10.97 3.03
N VAL A 239 -13.25 10.16 2.06
CA VAL A 239 -14.07 9.14 1.41
C VAL A 239 -14.47 8.06 2.44
N VAL A 240 -13.52 7.62 3.25
CA VAL A 240 -13.76 6.64 4.33
C VAL A 240 -14.77 7.18 5.35
N GLU A 241 -14.64 8.44 5.77
CA GLU A 241 -15.60 9.07 6.70
C GLU A 241 -17.01 9.14 6.08
N ASN A 242 -17.14 9.45 4.81
CA ASN A 242 -18.43 9.48 4.12
C ASN A 242 -19.11 8.09 4.06
N LEU A 243 -18.34 7.03 3.83
CA LEU A 243 -18.84 5.65 3.70
C LEU A 243 -19.16 5.02 5.07
N PHE A 244 -18.36 5.28 6.09
CA PHE A 244 -18.39 4.54 7.35
C PHE A 244 -18.77 5.40 8.57
N GLY A 245 -18.81 6.71 8.42
CA GLY A 245 -18.97 7.65 9.51
C GLY A 245 -17.68 7.89 10.29
N LYS A 246 -17.65 9.00 11.04
CA LYS A 246 -16.42 9.49 11.66
C LYS A 246 -15.79 8.51 12.66
N GLU A 247 -16.58 7.87 13.51
CA GLU A 247 -16.07 6.98 14.57
C GLU A 247 -15.31 5.77 13.98
N LEU A 248 -15.91 5.11 12.96
CA LEU A 248 -15.26 3.98 12.32
C LEU A 248 -14.08 4.44 11.44
N ALA A 249 -14.19 5.59 10.76
CA ALA A 249 -13.10 6.18 10.00
C ALA A 249 -11.88 6.49 10.91
N ASP A 250 -12.08 7.14 12.04
CA ASP A 250 -11.01 7.43 13.01
C ASP A 250 -10.34 6.13 13.50
N ARG A 251 -11.13 5.08 13.77
CA ARG A 251 -10.62 3.76 14.16
C ARG A 251 -9.83 3.10 13.04
N LEU A 252 -10.29 3.16 11.79
CA LEU A 252 -9.56 2.64 10.64
C LEU A 252 -8.24 3.37 10.45
N VAL A 253 -8.25 4.71 10.46
CA VAL A 253 -7.04 5.53 10.32
C VAL A 253 -6.02 5.23 11.42
N SER A 254 -6.45 5.13 12.69
CA SER A 254 -5.55 4.79 13.79
C SER A 254 -4.98 3.36 13.66
N SER A 255 -5.76 2.41 13.17
CA SER A 255 -5.29 1.04 12.90
C SER A 255 -4.23 0.99 11.80
N LEU A 256 -4.35 1.80 10.73
CA LEU A 256 -3.39 1.84 9.65
C LEU A 256 -1.96 2.19 10.11
N TRP A 257 -1.80 3.04 11.13
CA TRP A 257 -0.47 3.38 11.65
C TRP A 257 -0.10 2.65 12.96
N GLY A 258 -1.02 1.81 13.49
CA GLY A 258 -0.76 0.98 14.67
C GLY A 258 -0.80 1.74 15.98
N GLU A 259 -1.73 2.69 16.15
CA GLU A 259 -1.95 3.42 17.42
C GLU A 259 -2.28 2.47 18.55
N ASN A 260 -3.20 1.54 18.28
CA ASN A 260 -3.73 0.61 19.28
C ASN A 260 -3.02 -0.77 19.25
N ARG A 261 -1.82 -0.84 18.68
CA ARG A 261 -1.03 -2.06 18.63
C ARG A 261 -0.91 -2.72 20.01
N GLN A 262 -1.08 -4.04 20.05
CA GLN A 262 -1.02 -4.82 21.30
C GLN A 262 0.26 -5.65 21.43
N LEU A 263 0.77 -6.19 20.33
CA LEU A 263 2.00 -7.00 20.37
C LEU A 263 3.25 -6.11 20.46
N PRO A 264 4.32 -6.58 21.12
CA PRO A 264 5.57 -5.83 21.22
C PRO A 264 6.16 -5.44 19.87
N ARG A 265 6.85 -4.29 19.81
CA ARG A 265 7.63 -3.94 18.63
C ARG A 265 8.89 -4.79 18.58
N PRO A 266 9.30 -5.26 17.37
CA PRO A 266 10.60 -5.90 17.21
C PRO A 266 11.71 -4.89 17.55
N VAL A 267 12.72 -5.36 18.26
CA VAL A 267 13.83 -4.55 18.79
C VAL A 267 15.01 -4.63 17.83
#